data_bb3eeb4c5e288ff8b8148c0b212b46ee
#
_entry.id   bb3eeb4c5e288ff8b8148c0b212b46ee
#
_cell.length_a   1.000
_cell.length_b   1.000
_cell.length_c   1.000
_cell.angle_alpha   90.00
_cell.angle_beta   90.00
_cell.angle_gamma   90.00
#
_symmetry.space_group_name_H-M   'P 1'
#
loop_
_entity.id
_entity.type
_entity.pdbx_description
1 polymer ?
#
loop_
_entity_poly.entity_id
_entity_poly.type
_entity_poly.pdbx_seq_one_letter_code
_entity_poly.pdbx_strand_id
1 'polypeptide(L)' 'MDKLIDIASRAIADYGFRQAVLYGASDIARKWELSEEEAALLSGPVLAELSALPIPVQPPDIPAXQARVADVIRGLIRF' A
#
# COMPACT_ATOMS: atom_id res chain seq x y z
N MET A 1 12.22 2.05 -1.60
CA MET A 1 10.76 2.14 -1.75
C MET A 1 10.12 0.90 -2.35
N ASP A 2 10.94 -0.04 -2.74
CA ASP A 2 10.40 -1.29 -3.29
C ASP A 2 9.53 -2.03 -2.27
N LYS A 3 9.94 -2.01 -0.99
CA LYS A 3 9.13 -2.67 0.04
C LYS A 3 7.75 -2.04 0.15
N LEU A 4 7.69 -0.72 0.08
CA LEU A 4 6.41 -0.02 0.21
C LEU A 4 5.49 -0.36 -0.96
N ILE A 5 6.04 -0.42 -2.16
CA ILE A 5 5.26 -0.80 -3.34
C ILE A 5 4.81 -2.26 -3.22
N ASP A 6 5.68 -3.14 -2.72
CA ASP A 6 5.31 -4.54 -2.53
C ASP A 6 4.15 -4.68 -1.54
N ILE A 7 4.20 -3.95 -0.44
CA ILE A 7 3.12 -3.99 0.55
C ILE A 7 1.81 -3.53 -0.10
N ALA A 8 1.85 -2.42 -0.81
CA ALA A 8 0.66 -1.88 -1.44
C ALA A 8 0.10 -2.84 -2.49
N SER A 9 0.97 -3.41 -3.31
CA SER A 9 0.54 -4.33 -4.35
C SER A 9 -0.12 -5.56 -3.77
N ARG A 10 0.47 -6.09 -2.70
CA ARG A 10 -0.09 -7.27 -2.04
C ARG A 10 -1.44 -6.95 -1.40
N ALA A 11 -1.56 -5.76 -0.80
CA ALA A 11 -2.82 -5.37 -0.17
C ALA A 11 -3.94 -5.23 -1.19
N ILE A 12 -3.62 -4.80 -2.41
CA ILE A 12 -4.62 -4.67 -3.46
C ILE A 12 -5.11 -6.05 -3.90
N ALA A 13 -4.19 -7.01 -4.03
CA ALA A 13 -4.53 -8.35 -4.51
C ALA A 13 -5.14 -9.24 -3.43
N ASP A 14 -4.92 -8.90 -2.15
CA ASP A 14 -5.33 -9.74 -1.03
C ASP A 14 -6.04 -8.87 -0.01
N TYR A 15 -7.37 -8.99 0.04
CA TYR A 15 -8.14 -8.14 0.93
C TYR A 15 -7.82 -8.37 2.40
N GLY A 16 -7.52 -9.62 2.78
CA GLY A 16 -7.12 -9.90 4.16
C GLY A 16 -5.86 -9.14 4.52
N PHE A 17 -4.89 -9.12 3.62
CA PHE A 17 -3.67 -8.36 3.86
C PHE A 17 -3.93 -6.86 3.86
N ARG A 18 -4.84 -6.39 3.01
CA ARG A 18 -5.23 -4.98 3.02
C ARG A 18 -5.78 -4.60 4.39
N GLN A 19 -6.62 -5.45 4.97
CA GLN A 19 -7.15 -5.19 6.29
C GLN A 19 -6.06 -5.11 7.34
N ALA A 20 -5.07 -6.01 7.26
CA ALA A 20 -3.94 -5.98 8.19
C ALA A 20 -3.18 -4.66 8.09
N VAL A 21 -3.02 -4.15 6.87
CA VAL A 21 -2.34 -2.87 6.67
C VAL A 21 -3.19 -1.72 7.19
N LEU A 22 -4.48 -1.73 6.87
CA LEU A 22 -5.35 -0.61 7.27
C LEU A 22 -5.47 -0.48 8.78
N TYR A 23 -5.49 -1.59 9.50
CA TYR A 23 -5.70 -1.56 10.94
C TYR A 23 -4.43 -1.75 11.74
N GLY A 24 -3.32 -2.07 11.11
CA GLY A 24 -2.07 -2.31 11.81
C GLY A 24 -0.85 -1.85 11.03
N ALA A 25 -0.92 -0.65 10.45
CA ALA A 25 0.18 -0.15 9.63
C ALA A 25 1.49 -0.11 10.39
N SER A 26 1.46 0.26 11.68
CA SER A 26 2.68 0.29 12.49
C SER A 26 3.32 -1.08 12.60
N ASP A 27 2.51 -2.10 12.80
CA ASP A 27 3.03 -3.46 12.90
C ASP A 27 3.61 -3.93 11.58
N ILE A 28 2.93 -3.62 10.49
CA ILE A 28 3.43 -3.97 9.16
C ILE A 28 4.76 -3.27 8.91
N ALA A 29 4.84 -1.97 9.22
CA ALA A 29 6.07 -1.22 9.03
C ALA A 29 7.22 -1.85 9.80
N ARG A 30 6.97 -2.28 11.03
CA ARG A 30 7.99 -2.90 11.84
C ARG A 30 8.41 -4.25 11.29
N LYS A 31 7.45 -5.08 10.92
CA LYS A 31 7.75 -6.41 10.39
C LYS A 31 8.51 -6.36 9.08
N TRP A 32 8.21 -5.38 8.27
CA TRP A 32 8.87 -5.22 6.98
C TRP A 32 10.12 -4.37 7.07
N GLU A 33 10.42 -3.88 8.28
CA GLU A 33 11.62 -3.08 8.53
C GLU A 33 11.68 -1.84 7.65
N LEU A 34 10.56 -1.13 7.58
CA LEU A 34 10.50 0.10 6.80
C LEU A 34 11.28 1.22 7.49
N SER A 35 11.84 2.11 6.69
CA SER A 35 12.42 3.33 7.22
C SER A 35 11.33 4.20 7.82
N GLU A 36 11.73 5.23 8.58
CA GLU A 36 10.76 6.17 9.13
C GLU A 36 9.95 6.84 8.02
N GLU A 37 10.63 7.21 6.94
CA GLU A 37 9.95 7.85 5.81
C GLU A 37 8.95 6.90 5.17
N GLU A 38 9.35 5.66 4.94
CA GLU A 38 8.45 4.66 4.36
C GLU A 38 7.27 4.39 5.26
N ALA A 39 7.51 4.30 6.58
CA ALA A 39 6.43 4.06 7.53
C ALA A 39 5.43 5.21 7.53
N ALA A 40 5.91 6.44 7.44
CA ALA A 40 5.03 7.60 7.38
C ALA A 40 4.19 7.59 6.10
N LEU A 41 4.79 7.23 4.98
CA LEU A 41 4.05 7.14 3.71
C LEU A 41 3.01 6.04 3.78
N LEU A 42 3.35 4.91 4.39
CA LEU A 42 2.39 3.82 4.53
C LEU A 42 1.18 4.26 5.35
N SER A 43 1.41 4.92 6.46
CA SER A 43 0.33 5.33 7.37
C SER A 43 -0.49 6.50 6.86
N GLY A 44 0.02 7.23 5.90
CA GLY A 44 -0.66 8.40 5.35
C GLY A 44 -1.19 8.16 3.95
N PRO A 45 -0.46 8.59 2.93
CA PRO A 45 -0.99 8.55 1.56
C PRO A 45 -1.29 7.13 1.06
N VAL A 46 -0.49 6.13 1.44
CA VAL A 46 -0.75 4.77 0.97
C VAL A 46 -2.05 4.24 1.58
N LEU A 47 -2.24 4.46 2.88
CA LEU A 47 -3.50 4.07 3.52
C LEU A 47 -4.69 4.74 2.86
N ALA A 48 -4.56 6.02 2.53
CA ALA A 48 -5.65 6.74 1.89
C ALA A 48 -6.02 6.11 0.55
N GLU A 49 -5.01 5.73 -0.24
CA GLU A 49 -5.26 5.09 -1.52
C GLU A 49 -5.93 3.74 -1.34
N LEU A 50 -5.41 2.94 -0.40
CA LEU A 50 -5.98 1.61 -0.17
C LEU A 50 -7.40 1.68 0.33
N SER A 51 -7.71 2.67 1.18
CA SER A 51 -9.05 2.83 1.75
C SER A 51 -10.08 3.18 0.68
N ALA A 52 -9.66 3.81 -0.40
CA ALA A 52 -10.56 4.24 -1.45
C ALA A 52 -10.91 3.14 -2.45
N LEU A 53 -10.24 2.00 -2.35
CA LEU A 53 -10.45 0.92 -3.33
C LEU A 53 -11.70 0.12 -3.02
N PRO A 54 -12.29 -0.54 -4.04
CA PRO A 54 -13.44 -1.42 -3.82
C PRO A 54 -13.12 -2.55 -2.84
N ILE A 55 -14.16 -3.08 -2.23
CA ILE A 55 -14.05 -4.15 -1.24
C ILE A 55 -14.77 -5.39 -1.77
N PRO A 56 -14.04 -6.35 -2.33
CA PRO A 56 -12.63 -6.33 -2.70
C PRO A 56 -12.42 -5.76 -4.10
N VAL A 57 -11.16 -5.54 -4.46
CA VAL A 57 -10.84 -5.22 -5.84
C VAL A 57 -11.08 -6.47 -6.69
N GLN A 58 -11.80 -6.32 -7.78
CA GLN A 58 -12.11 -7.46 -8.63
C GLN A 58 -10.87 -7.92 -9.39
N PRO A 59 -10.70 -9.24 -9.60
CA PRO A 59 -9.47 -9.73 -10.22
C PRO A 59 -9.05 -9.03 -11.51
N PRO A 60 -9.95 -8.73 -12.44
CA PRO A 60 -9.51 -8.05 -13.67
C PRO A 60 -8.94 -6.66 -13.42
N ASP A 61 -9.30 -6.03 -12.30
CA ASP A 61 -8.87 -4.66 -12.00
C ASP A 61 -7.62 -4.61 -11.15
N ILE A 62 -7.17 -5.74 -10.62
CA ILE A 62 -6.02 -5.76 -9.69
C ILE A 62 -4.78 -5.16 -10.33
N PRO A 63 -4.38 -5.55 -11.55
CA PRO A 63 -3.15 -4.97 -12.12
C PRO A 63 -3.21 -3.45 -12.26
N ALA A 64 -4.36 -2.93 -12.67
CA ALA A 64 -4.51 -1.48 -12.80
C ALA A 64 -4.38 -0.77 -11.45
N UNK A 65 -4.91 -1.32 -10.52
CA UNK A 65 -4.82 -0.74 -9.35
C UNK A 65 -3.51 -0.77 -8.83
N GLN A 66 -2.89 -1.79 -8.95
CA GLN A 66 -1.51 -1.91 -8.49
C GLN A 66 -0.62 -0.87 -9.17
N ALA A 67 -0.77 -0.74 -10.47
CA ALA A 67 0.04 0.21 -11.22
C ALA A 67 -0.24 1.63 -10.77
N ARG A 68 -1.50 1.95 -10.51
CA ARG A 68 -1.87 3.30 -10.08
C ARG A 68 -1.23 3.62 -8.72
N VAL A 69 -1.32 2.70 -7.78
CA VAL A 69 -0.77 2.98 -6.44
C VAL A 69 0.74 3.03 -6.48
N ALA A 70 1.37 2.17 -7.29
CA ALA A 70 2.82 2.26 -7.46
C ALA A 70 3.24 3.61 -8.01
N ASP A 71 2.49 4.13 -8.98
CA ASP A 71 2.80 5.46 -9.54
C ASP A 71 2.62 6.55 -8.49
N VAL A 72 1.59 6.45 -7.67
CA VAL A 72 1.39 7.41 -6.58
C VAL A 72 2.59 7.39 -5.64
N ILE A 73 3.02 6.20 -5.25
CA ILE A 73 4.16 6.06 -4.34
C ILE A 73 5.42 6.66 -4.96
N ARG A 74 5.69 6.34 -6.22
CA ARG A 74 6.87 6.88 -6.90
C ARG A 74 6.81 8.40 -6.98
N GLY A 75 5.62 8.96 -7.20
CA GLY A 75 5.45 10.40 -7.23
C GLY A 75 5.71 11.07 -5.89
N LEU A 76 5.41 10.38 -4.79
CA LEU A 76 5.61 10.93 -3.46
C LEU A 76 7.08 11.05 -3.09
N ILE A 77 7.92 10.21 -3.66
CA ILE A 77 9.33 10.18 -3.30
C ILE A 77 10.24 10.80 -4.34
N ARG A 78 9.66 11.36 -5.38
CA ARG A 78 10.43 11.99 -6.42
C ARG A 78 10.59 13.48 -6.12
N PHE A 79 11.83 13.94 -6.11
CA PHE A 79 12.13 15.35 -5.85
C PHE A 79 13.12 15.89 -6.86
#